data_459d858f3075eff52b84dc344b76a42e
#
_entry.id   459d858f3075eff52b84dc344b76a42e
#
_cell.length_a   1.000
_cell.length_b   1.000
_cell.length_c   1.000
_cell.angle_alpha   90.00
_cell.angle_beta   90.00
_cell.angle_gamma   90.00
#
_symmetry.space_group_name_H-M   'P 1'
#
loop_
_entity.id
_entity.type
_entity.pdbx_description
1 polymer ?
#
loop_
_entity_poly.entity_id
_entity_poly.type
_entity_poly.pdbx_seq_one_letter_code
_entity_poly.pdbx_strand_id
1 'polypeptide(L)'
;GEGAFAFLMGLISGYPVGAKIVSIFMEQGIVTKQEAERLLAFTNNSGPLFIIGTVGITLFGSTTIGLLLFVTHMLACITVGIVLRFFDKSSTISNNYHYNYSNKSVSISSLGEVLGKSITNSISTILMIGGFVVIFSVVISILNQSGILSGVSLMLSPVLCAIGFPTELIKPVLAGIVELTNGVSLVANTHIKAISVNIVSASFLLGFGGISVLLQVFSIISKAGLSIKTYAIGKLLQGIFSAIYTYIAICIVPFLQFNLPI
;
A
#
# COMPACT_ATOMS: atom_id res chain seq x y z
N GLY A 1 -13.91 6.87 16.32
CA GLY A 1 -14.73 7.30 15.19
C GLY A 1 -14.65 6.32 14.05
N GLU A 2 -15.50 6.45 13.06
CA GLU A 2 -15.68 5.53 11.92
C GLU A 2 -14.36 5.30 11.14
N GLY A 3 -13.51 6.32 11.04
CA GLY A 3 -12.20 6.22 10.43
C GLY A 3 -11.26 5.22 11.10
N ALA A 4 -11.38 5.01 12.41
CA ALA A 4 -10.56 4.03 13.12
C ALA A 4 -10.91 2.60 12.72
N PHE A 5 -12.18 2.31 12.48
CA PHE A 5 -12.65 1.01 12.00
C PHE A 5 -12.10 0.73 10.59
N ALA A 6 -12.23 1.69 9.65
CA ALA A 6 -11.71 1.57 8.31
C ALA A 6 -10.18 1.35 8.31
N PHE A 7 -9.47 2.07 9.20
CA PHE A 7 -8.03 1.94 9.37
C PHE A 7 -7.62 0.55 9.85
N LEU A 8 -8.22 0.07 10.95
CA LEU A 8 -7.91 -1.25 11.50
C LEU A 8 -8.20 -2.38 10.52
N MET A 9 -9.36 -2.32 9.85
CA MET A 9 -9.74 -3.34 8.88
C MET A 9 -8.84 -3.32 7.63
N GLY A 10 -8.52 -2.13 7.14
CA GLY A 10 -7.59 -1.98 6.01
C GLY A 10 -6.19 -2.45 6.35
N LEU A 11 -5.74 -2.25 7.60
CA LEU A 11 -4.46 -2.71 8.08
C LEU A 11 -4.37 -4.23 8.19
N ILE A 12 -5.36 -4.87 8.81
CA ILE A 12 -5.36 -6.32 9.05
C ILE A 12 -5.56 -7.08 7.75
N SER A 13 -6.51 -6.64 6.92
CA SER A 13 -6.93 -7.36 5.72
C SER A 13 -6.09 -7.02 4.48
N GLY A 14 -5.42 -5.84 4.48
CA GLY A 14 -4.65 -5.39 3.32
C GLY A 14 -5.52 -4.85 2.18
N TYR A 15 -4.86 -4.55 1.03
CA TYR A 15 -5.55 -4.10 -0.19
C TYR A 15 -6.58 -5.15 -0.66
N PRO A 16 -7.72 -4.76 -1.17
CA PRO A 16 -8.29 -3.41 -1.26
C PRO A 16 -9.39 -3.16 -0.20
N VAL A 17 -9.33 -3.84 0.94
CA VAL A 17 -10.42 -3.82 1.94
C VAL A 17 -10.66 -2.42 2.49
N GLY A 18 -9.58 -1.65 2.75
CA GLY A 18 -9.71 -0.26 3.18
C GLY A 18 -10.53 0.58 2.19
N ALA A 19 -10.27 0.44 0.88
CA ALA A 19 -11.01 1.14 -0.16
C ALA A 19 -12.49 0.74 -0.21
N LYS A 20 -12.80 -0.55 -0.04
CA LYS A 20 -14.19 -1.04 0.01
C LYS A 20 -14.95 -0.46 1.20
N ILE A 21 -14.36 -0.45 2.38
CA ILE A 21 -14.99 0.09 3.60
C ILE A 21 -15.27 1.58 3.45
N VAL A 22 -14.27 2.34 2.98
CA VAL A 22 -14.43 3.79 2.77
C VAL A 22 -15.51 4.08 1.73
N SER A 23 -15.60 3.30 0.65
CA SER A 23 -16.67 3.44 -0.35
C SER A 23 -18.04 3.18 0.27
N ILE A 24 -18.19 2.13 1.09
CA ILE A 24 -19.44 1.83 1.80
C ILE A 24 -19.80 2.97 2.75
N PHE A 25 -18.85 3.52 3.50
CA PHE A 25 -19.10 4.64 4.40
C PHE A 25 -19.60 5.89 3.66
N MET A 26 -19.01 6.15 2.49
CA MET A 26 -19.46 7.24 1.62
C MET A 26 -20.88 7.00 1.09
N GLU A 27 -21.17 5.81 0.57
CA GLU A 27 -22.48 5.44 0.04
C GLU A 27 -23.59 5.47 1.11
N GLN A 28 -23.24 5.14 2.36
CA GLN A 28 -24.16 5.20 3.50
C GLN A 28 -24.28 6.60 4.14
N GLY A 29 -23.53 7.59 3.62
CA GLY A 29 -23.55 8.95 4.18
C GLY A 29 -22.89 9.07 5.57
N ILE A 30 -22.09 8.09 5.98
CA ILE A 30 -21.39 8.07 7.28
C ILE A 30 -20.26 9.11 7.29
N VAL A 31 -19.63 9.30 6.15
CA VAL A 31 -18.55 10.27 5.94
C VAL A 31 -18.84 11.12 4.71
N THR A 32 -18.35 12.35 4.72
CA THR A 32 -18.41 13.22 3.56
C THR A 32 -17.44 12.75 2.48
N LYS A 33 -17.62 13.20 1.23
CA LYS A 33 -16.71 12.87 0.13
C LYS A 33 -15.26 13.24 0.45
N GLN A 34 -15.02 14.42 1.02
CA GLN A 34 -13.68 14.88 1.38
C GLN A 34 -13.04 14.02 2.46
N GLU A 35 -13.82 13.66 3.49
CA GLU A 35 -13.38 12.75 4.54
C GLU A 35 -13.08 11.35 4.00
N ALA A 36 -13.92 10.82 3.10
CA ALA A 36 -13.71 9.53 2.45
C ALA A 36 -12.41 9.52 1.63
N GLU A 37 -12.17 10.54 0.80
CA GLU A 37 -10.94 10.67 0.01
C GLU A 37 -9.68 10.77 0.88
N ARG A 38 -9.77 11.46 2.01
CA ARG A 38 -8.69 11.52 3.00
C ARG A 38 -8.49 10.21 3.72
N LEU A 39 -9.57 9.58 4.23
CA LEU A 39 -9.50 8.27 4.88
C LEU A 39 -8.86 7.24 3.97
N LEU A 40 -9.26 7.20 2.70
CA LEU A 40 -8.72 6.28 1.72
C LEU A 40 -7.19 6.35 1.61
N ALA A 41 -6.61 7.55 1.70
CA ALA A 41 -5.19 7.76 1.51
C ALA A 41 -4.30 7.02 2.54
N PHE A 42 -4.81 6.78 3.76
CA PHE A 42 -4.05 6.12 4.82
C PHE A 42 -4.70 4.84 5.37
N THR A 43 -5.94 4.49 4.99
CA THR A 43 -6.59 3.26 5.45
C THR A 43 -6.38 2.07 4.54
N ASN A 44 -6.04 2.30 3.27
CA ASN A 44 -5.85 1.23 2.30
C ASN A 44 -4.36 0.88 2.16
N ASN A 45 -3.92 -0.18 2.85
CA ASN A 45 -2.51 -0.53 3.05
C ASN A 45 -2.20 -1.96 2.66
N SER A 46 -0.90 -2.28 2.53
CA SER A 46 -0.44 -3.67 2.46
C SER A 46 -0.67 -4.37 3.80
N GLY A 47 -1.20 -5.58 3.76
CA GLY A 47 -1.48 -6.35 4.97
C GLY A 47 -0.20 -6.95 5.59
N PRO A 48 -0.24 -7.26 6.91
CA PRO A 48 0.91 -7.81 7.64
C PRO A 48 1.38 -9.16 7.07
N LEU A 49 0.45 -9.99 6.58
CA LEU A 49 0.79 -11.27 5.96
C LEU A 49 1.66 -11.08 4.71
N PHE A 50 1.38 -10.08 3.90
CA PHE A 50 2.18 -9.79 2.72
C PHE A 50 3.54 -9.18 3.10
N ILE A 51 3.57 -8.17 3.99
CA ILE A 51 4.81 -7.48 4.36
C ILE A 51 5.74 -8.40 5.14
N ILE A 52 5.24 -9.07 6.20
CA ILE A 52 6.07 -9.91 7.06
C ILE A 52 6.31 -11.28 6.41
N GLY A 53 5.24 -11.94 5.96
CA GLY A 53 5.31 -13.30 5.43
C GLY A 53 5.98 -13.35 4.06
N THR A 54 5.38 -12.68 3.07
CA THR A 54 5.89 -12.76 1.69
C THR A 54 7.18 -11.97 1.53
N VAL A 55 7.19 -10.67 1.89
CA VAL A 55 8.37 -9.84 1.63
C VAL A 55 9.48 -10.15 2.61
N GLY A 56 9.24 -10.11 3.92
CA GLY A 56 10.27 -10.33 4.93
C GLY A 56 10.81 -11.75 4.92
N ILE A 57 9.94 -12.74 5.11
CA ILE A 57 10.36 -14.14 5.29
C ILE A 57 10.69 -14.79 3.95
N THR A 58 9.78 -14.70 2.97
CA THR A 58 9.97 -15.44 1.71
C THR A 58 11.00 -14.80 0.79
N LEU A 59 10.97 -13.47 0.60
CA LEU A 59 11.86 -12.79 -0.34
C LEU A 59 13.20 -12.40 0.28
N PHE A 60 13.20 -11.82 1.49
CA PHE A 60 14.44 -11.41 2.17
C PHE A 60 15.01 -12.46 3.13
N GLY A 61 14.32 -13.59 3.36
CA GLY A 61 14.79 -14.66 4.24
C GLY A 61 14.86 -14.27 5.72
N SER A 62 14.19 -13.17 6.17
CA SER A 62 14.34 -12.62 7.52
C SER A 62 13.04 -12.08 8.10
N THR A 63 12.63 -12.64 9.23
CA THR A 63 11.51 -12.12 10.02
C THR A 63 11.79 -10.70 10.53
N THR A 64 13.05 -10.40 10.89
CA THR A 64 13.47 -9.08 11.36
C THR A 64 13.25 -8.01 10.30
N ILE A 65 13.62 -8.29 9.05
CA ILE A 65 13.36 -7.38 7.91
C ILE A 65 11.85 -7.20 7.73
N GLY A 66 11.07 -8.29 7.79
CA GLY A 66 9.62 -8.23 7.67
C GLY A 66 8.97 -7.34 8.74
N LEU A 67 9.40 -7.49 10.00
CA LEU A 67 8.92 -6.66 11.11
C LEU A 67 9.35 -5.19 10.96
N LEU A 68 10.59 -4.94 10.56
CA LEU A 68 11.08 -3.59 10.28
C LEU A 68 10.22 -2.91 9.21
N LEU A 69 10.03 -3.57 8.06
CA LEU A 69 9.21 -3.05 6.97
C LEU A 69 7.77 -2.79 7.40
N PHE A 70 7.20 -3.67 8.22
CA PHE A 70 5.84 -3.51 8.72
C PHE A 70 5.71 -2.31 9.66
N VAL A 71 6.62 -2.17 10.64
CA VAL A 71 6.60 -1.05 11.59
C VAL A 71 6.80 0.28 10.89
N THR A 72 7.77 0.38 9.97
CA THR A 72 8.04 1.62 9.22
C THR A 72 6.90 1.97 8.27
N HIS A 73 6.27 0.98 7.64
CA HIS A 73 5.06 1.15 6.83
C HIS A 73 3.90 1.71 7.65
N MET A 74 3.69 1.20 8.87
CA MET A 74 2.67 1.67 9.79
C MET A 74 2.90 3.12 10.23
N LEU A 75 4.13 3.45 10.63
CA LEU A 75 4.51 4.80 11.00
C LEU A 75 4.29 5.78 9.83
N ALA A 76 4.69 5.39 8.62
CA ALA A 76 4.48 6.19 7.42
C ALA A 76 2.98 6.42 7.14
N CYS A 77 2.16 5.40 7.29
CA CYS A 77 0.71 5.47 7.13
C CYS A 77 0.08 6.46 8.11
N ILE A 78 0.43 6.38 9.39
CA ILE A 78 -0.05 7.30 10.43
C ILE A 78 0.40 8.73 10.12
N THR A 79 1.66 8.90 9.72
CA THR A 79 2.21 10.21 9.35
C THR A 79 1.45 10.85 8.20
N VAL A 80 1.14 10.07 7.15
CA VAL A 80 0.31 10.56 6.03
C VAL A 80 -1.08 11.01 6.51
N GLY A 81 -1.71 10.22 7.40
CA GLY A 81 -3.00 10.58 7.98
C GLY A 81 -2.95 11.92 8.74
N ILE A 82 -1.87 12.16 9.51
CA ILE A 82 -1.64 13.41 10.24
C ILE A 82 -1.37 14.56 9.26
N VAL A 83 -0.48 14.37 8.28
CA VAL A 83 -0.13 15.40 7.29
C VAL A 83 -1.36 15.84 6.49
N LEU A 84 -2.15 14.91 5.99
CA LEU A 84 -3.35 15.24 5.21
C LEU A 84 -4.42 15.96 6.04
N ARG A 85 -4.42 15.79 7.37
CA ARG A 85 -5.31 16.54 8.26
C ARG A 85 -5.04 18.05 8.24
N PHE A 86 -3.77 18.47 8.10
CA PHE A 86 -3.41 19.89 8.08
C PHE A 86 -3.72 20.58 6.76
N PHE A 87 -3.88 19.81 5.68
CA PHE A 87 -4.26 20.36 4.36
C PHE A 87 -5.77 20.40 4.15
N ASP A 88 -6.55 19.93 5.11
CA ASP A 88 -8.00 19.96 5.02
C ASP A 88 -8.55 21.34 5.39
N LYS A 89 -9.10 22.04 4.40
CA LYS A 89 -9.85 23.29 4.58
C LYS A 89 -11.34 23.04 4.84
N SER A 90 -11.71 21.84 5.22
CA SER A 90 -13.09 21.46 5.47
C SER A 90 -13.64 22.28 6.64
N SER A 91 -14.55 23.20 6.33
CA SER A 91 -15.45 23.78 7.29
C SER A 91 -16.19 22.64 8.00
N THR A 92 -16.08 22.59 9.32
CA THR A 92 -16.83 21.72 10.21
C THR A 92 -18.34 21.91 9.99
N ILE A 93 -18.89 21.28 8.97
CA ILE A 93 -20.31 21.00 8.95
C ILE A 93 -20.46 19.76 9.83
N SER A 94 -20.59 20.01 11.13
CA SER A 94 -21.14 19.05 12.05
C SER A 94 -22.61 18.79 11.65
N ASN A 95 -22.80 18.04 10.60
CA ASN A 95 -24.09 17.40 10.43
C ASN A 95 -24.15 16.31 11.49
N ASN A 96 -25.01 16.54 12.49
CA ASN A 96 -25.44 15.52 13.42
C ASN A 96 -26.17 14.43 12.61
N TYR A 97 -25.42 13.56 11.96
CA TYR A 97 -25.97 12.33 11.43
C TYR A 97 -26.30 11.45 12.64
N HIS A 98 -27.57 11.49 13.06
CA HIS A 98 -28.11 10.51 13.98
C HIS A 98 -28.05 9.15 13.29
N TYR A 99 -27.01 8.41 13.59
CA TYR A 99 -26.91 7.00 13.23
C TYR A 99 -28.03 6.27 13.95
N ASN A 100 -29.11 5.97 13.24
CA ASN A 100 -30.07 4.99 13.71
C ASN A 100 -29.36 3.63 13.65
N TYR A 101 -28.67 3.27 14.71
CA TYR A 101 -28.25 1.91 14.95
C TYR A 101 -29.53 1.05 14.99
N SER A 102 -29.91 0.55 13.82
CA SER A 102 -30.85 -0.55 13.78
C SER A 102 -30.15 -1.72 14.45
N ASN A 103 -30.50 -1.98 15.72
CA ASN A 103 -30.14 -3.20 16.43
C ASN A 103 -30.76 -4.39 15.69
N LYS A 104 -30.24 -4.74 14.51
CA LYS A 104 -30.53 -6.03 13.91
C LYS A 104 -29.83 -7.05 14.80
N SER A 105 -30.59 -7.66 15.69
CA SER A 105 -30.15 -8.84 16.43
C SER A 105 -29.65 -9.86 15.40
N VAL A 106 -28.36 -10.24 15.50
CA VAL A 106 -27.79 -11.28 14.67
C VAL A 106 -28.48 -12.59 15.08
N SER A 107 -29.46 -13.02 14.29
CA SER A 107 -30.11 -14.32 14.50
C SER A 107 -29.23 -15.42 13.92
N ILE A 108 -29.28 -16.61 14.53
CA ILE A 108 -28.53 -17.80 14.03
C ILE A 108 -28.90 -18.10 12.57
N SER A 109 -30.13 -17.82 12.15
CA SER A 109 -30.60 -17.97 10.77
C SER A 109 -29.89 -17.02 9.77
N SER A 110 -29.41 -15.86 10.22
CA SER A 110 -28.66 -14.92 9.36
C SER A 110 -27.16 -15.25 9.24
N LEU A 111 -26.63 -16.12 10.09
CA LEU A 111 -25.20 -16.50 10.06
C LEU A 111 -24.82 -17.20 8.76
N GLY A 112 -25.66 -18.11 8.25
CA GLY A 112 -25.41 -18.81 7.00
C GLY A 112 -25.35 -17.86 5.80
N GLU A 113 -26.27 -16.91 5.73
CA GLU A 113 -26.29 -15.87 4.69
C GLU A 113 -25.06 -14.97 4.78
N VAL A 114 -24.70 -14.50 5.98
CA VAL A 114 -23.53 -13.63 6.21
C VAL A 114 -22.24 -14.37 5.82
N LEU A 115 -22.08 -15.63 6.22
CA LEU A 115 -20.91 -16.44 5.86
C LEU A 115 -20.83 -16.66 4.35
N GLY A 116 -21.93 -17.05 3.70
CA GLY A 116 -21.96 -17.23 2.25
C GLY A 116 -21.59 -15.96 1.49
N LYS A 117 -22.14 -14.81 1.90
CA LYS A 117 -21.83 -13.51 1.32
C LYS A 117 -20.38 -13.09 1.56
N SER A 118 -19.84 -13.37 2.76
CA SER A 118 -18.45 -13.08 3.10
C SER A 118 -17.48 -13.91 2.25
N ILE A 119 -17.75 -15.21 2.07
CA ILE A 119 -16.93 -16.10 1.22
C ILE A 119 -16.95 -15.61 -0.24
N THR A 120 -18.13 -15.35 -0.80
CA THR A 120 -18.26 -14.87 -2.18
C THR A 120 -17.52 -13.55 -2.39
N ASN A 121 -17.64 -12.60 -1.46
CA ASN A 121 -16.92 -11.32 -1.51
C ASN A 121 -15.41 -11.50 -1.41
N SER A 122 -14.94 -12.44 -0.58
CA SER A 122 -13.51 -12.74 -0.43
C SER A 122 -12.93 -13.36 -1.71
N ILE A 123 -13.61 -14.33 -2.29
CA ILE A 123 -13.22 -14.96 -3.57
C ILE A 123 -13.15 -13.91 -4.68
N SER A 124 -14.21 -13.10 -4.84
CA SER A 124 -14.23 -12.01 -5.83
C SER A 124 -13.07 -11.03 -5.63
N THR A 125 -12.72 -10.74 -4.39
CA THR A 125 -11.59 -9.83 -4.06
C THR A 125 -10.26 -10.45 -4.47
N ILE A 126 -10.03 -11.72 -4.14
CA ILE A 126 -8.79 -12.43 -4.48
C ILE A 126 -8.64 -12.54 -6.01
N LEU A 127 -9.71 -12.87 -6.73
CA LEU A 127 -9.70 -12.93 -8.18
C LEU A 127 -9.41 -11.57 -8.82
N MET A 128 -9.96 -10.50 -8.28
CA MET A 128 -9.67 -9.14 -8.73
C MET A 128 -8.20 -8.78 -8.52
N ILE A 129 -7.63 -9.05 -7.34
CA ILE A 129 -6.20 -8.82 -7.06
C ILE A 129 -5.34 -9.61 -8.04
N GLY A 130 -5.60 -10.93 -8.16
CA GLY A 130 -4.86 -11.80 -9.08
C GLY A 130 -4.94 -11.33 -10.54
N GLY A 131 -6.12 -10.89 -10.99
CA GLY A 131 -6.31 -10.32 -12.32
C GLY A 131 -5.45 -9.08 -12.58
N PHE A 132 -5.40 -8.14 -11.63
CA PHE A 132 -4.51 -6.97 -11.73
C PHE A 132 -3.05 -7.37 -11.76
N VAL A 133 -2.60 -8.27 -10.88
CA VAL A 133 -1.20 -8.75 -10.86
C VAL A 133 -0.83 -9.39 -12.20
N VAL A 134 -1.69 -10.26 -12.76
CA VAL A 134 -1.43 -10.92 -14.06
C VAL A 134 -1.34 -9.90 -15.18
N ILE A 135 -2.33 -9.01 -15.32
CA ILE A 135 -2.32 -7.98 -16.38
C ILE A 135 -1.05 -7.11 -16.28
N PHE A 136 -0.70 -6.63 -15.09
CA PHE A 136 0.47 -5.77 -14.93
C PHE A 136 1.79 -6.52 -15.04
N SER A 137 1.84 -7.83 -14.75
CA SER A 137 3.00 -8.68 -15.06
C SER A 137 3.24 -8.78 -16.56
N VAL A 138 2.17 -8.90 -17.35
CA VAL A 138 2.27 -8.85 -18.83
C VAL A 138 2.74 -7.48 -19.30
N VAL A 139 2.21 -6.39 -18.73
CA VAL A 139 2.67 -5.02 -19.03
C VAL A 139 4.17 -4.86 -18.77
N ILE A 140 4.65 -5.31 -17.59
CA ILE A 140 6.10 -5.28 -17.26
C ILE A 140 6.89 -6.11 -18.26
N SER A 141 6.42 -7.29 -18.64
CA SER A 141 7.09 -8.13 -19.63
C SER A 141 7.24 -7.41 -20.97
N ILE A 142 6.17 -6.77 -21.45
CA ILE A 142 6.20 -5.97 -22.69
C ILE A 142 7.15 -4.79 -22.57
N LEU A 143 7.09 -4.01 -21.48
CA LEU A 143 7.97 -2.87 -21.23
C LEU A 143 9.46 -3.29 -21.15
N ASN A 144 9.72 -4.49 -20.66
CA ASN A 144 11.07 -5.05 -20.58
C ASN A 144 11.57 -5.51 -21.95
N GLN A 145 10.76 -6.24 -22.72
CA GLN A 145 11.11 -6.76 -24.05
C GLN A 145 11.23 -5.65 -25.09
N SER A 146 10.40 -4.62 -25.02
CA SER A 146 10.48 -3.44 -25.89
C SER A 146 11.68 -2.53 -25.61
N GLY A 147 12.42 -2.78 -24.52
CA GLY A 147 13.53 -1.93 -24.10
C GLY A 147 13.12 -0.63 -23.42
N ILE A 148 11.82 -0.33 -23.28
CA ILE A 148 11.33 0.91 -22.64
C ILE A 148 11.84 1.03 -21.20
N LEU A 149 11.74 -0.05 -20.40
CA LEU A 149 12.24 -0.05 -19.02
C LEU A 149 13.75 0.25 -18.97
N SER A 150 14.52 -0.32 -19.90
CA SER A 150 15.96 -0.09 -19.98
C SER A 150 16.27 1.34 -20.42
N GLY A 151 15.52 1.88 -21.39
CA GLY A 151 15.66 3.28 -21.83
C GLY A 151 15.37 4.28 -20.70
N VAL A 152 14.26 4.10 -19.97
CA VAL A 152 13.93 4.94 -18.80
C VAL A 152 14.98 4.80 -17.70
N SER A 153 15.46 3.58 -17.44
CA SER A 153 16.55 3.33 -16.47
C SER A 153 17.83 4.08 -16.84
N LEU A 154 18.22 4.07 -18.11
CA LEU A 154 19.40 4.81 -18.60
C LEU A 154 19.22 6.33 -18.47
N MET A 155 18.03 6.85 -18.74
CA MET A 155 17.74 8.28 -18.58
C MET A 155 17.81 8.74 -17.12
N LEU A 156 17.36 7.91 -16.18
CA LEU A 156 17.37 8.22 -14.76
C LEU A 156 18.72 7.98 -14.09
N SER A 157 19.54 7.10 -14.66
CA SER A 157 20.82 6.67 -14.11
C SER A 157 21.76 7.83 -13.73
N PRO A 158 21.99 8.88 -14.54
CA PRO A 158 22.91 9.96 -14.17
C PRO A 158 22.46 10.70 -12.90
N VAL A 159 21.15 10.93 -12.76
CA VAL A 159 20.58 11.65 -11.61
C VAL A 159 20.61 10.78 -10.35
N LEU A 160 20.22 9.52 -10.46
CA LEU A 160 20.15 8.60 -9.33
C LEU A 160 21.54 8.18 -8.85
N CYS A 161 22.49 7.97 -9.76
CA CYS A 161 23.88 7.67 -9.40
C CYS A 161 24.56 8.86 -8.72
N ALA A 162 24.23 10.10 -9.10
CA ALA A 162 24.78 11.30 -8.45
C ALA A 162 24.43 11.39 -6.97
N ILE A 163 23.30 10.77 -6.55
CA ILE A 163 22.89 10.67 -5.13
C ILE A 163 23.29 9.32 -4.49
N GLY A 164 24.11 8.52 -5.19
CA GLY A 164 24.62 7.24 -4.68
C GLY A 164 23.66 6.05 -4.80
N PHE A 165 22.57 6.17 -5.59
CA PHE A 165 21.66 5.06 -5.80
C PHE A 165 22.22 4.04 -6.80
N PRO A 166 22.24 2.71 -6.47
CA PRO A 166 22.81 1.68 -7.33
C PRO A 166 22.06 1.54 -8.66
N THR A 167 22.80 1.48 -9.76
CA THR A 167 22.23 1.34 -11.12
C THR A 167 21.40 0.07 -11.27
N GLU A 168 21.82 -1.00 -10.61
CA GLU A 168 21.21 -2.33 -10.65
C GLU A 168 19.77 -2.32 -10.09
N LEU A 169 19.46 -1.41 -9.16
CA LEU A 169 18.13 -1.28 -8.55
C LEU A 169 17.18 -0.37 -9.32
N ILE A 170 17.65 0.44 -10.26
CA ILE A 170 16.79 1.39 -10.98
C ILE A 170 15.68 0.63 -11.73
N LYS A 171 16.03 -0.38 -12.50
CA LYS A 171 15.06 -1.16 -13.27
C LYS A 171 14.09 -1.98 -12.40
N PRO A 172 14.53 -2.69 -11.33
CA PRO A 172 13.66 -3.31 -10.35
C PRO A 172 12.67 -2.35 -9.69
N VAL A 173 13.12 -1.16 -9.29
CA VAL A 173 12.25 -0.15 -8.68
C VAL A 173 11.23 0.40 -9.68
N LEU A 174 11.62 0.66 -10.93
CA LEU A 174 10.70 1.05 -12.00
C LEU A 174 9.63 -0.02 -12.25
N ALA A 175 10.01 -1.30 -12.26
CA ALA A 175 9.06 -2.40 -12.35
C ALA A 175 8.07 -2.39 -11.15
N GLY A 176 8.57 -2.11 -9.95
CA GLY A 176 7.76 -2.00 -8.73
C GLY A 176 6.82 -0.78 -8.70
N ILE A 177 7.19 0.31 -9.35
CA ILE A 177 6.29 1.45 -9.58
C ILE A 177 5.11 1.04 -10.46
N VAL A 178 5.33 0.15 -11.42
CA VAL A 178 4.27 -0.39 -12.27
C VAL A 178 3.44 -1.43 -11.51
N GLU A 179 4.09 -2.44 -10.91
CA GLU A 179 3.44 -3.51 -10.16
C GLU A 179 4.28 -3.89 -8.94
N LEU A 180 3.67 -3.77 -7.78
CA LEU A 180 4.31 -3.92 -6.47
C LEU A 180 5.00 -5.28 -6.29
N THR A 181 4.29 -6.37 -6.55
CA THR A 181 4.74 -7.73 -6.22
C THR A 181 5.97 -8.13 -7.02
N ASN A 182 5.93 -7.89 -8.33
CA ASN A 182 7.08 -8.14 -9.21
C ASN A 182 8.27 -7.25 -8.85
N GLY A 183 8.02 -5.96 -8.59
CA GLY A 183 9.08 -5.02 -8.25
C GLY A 183 9.79 -5.37 -6.95
N VAL A 184 9.04 -5.67 -5.88
CA VAL A 184 9.63 -6.06 -4.59
C VAL A 184 10.41 -7.38 -4.73
N SER A 185 9.90 -8.34 -5.51
CA SER A 185 10.62 -9.58 -5.80
C SER A 185 11.92 -9.33 -6.54
N LEU A 186 11.91 -8.47 -7.57
CA LEU A 186 13.11 -8.11 -8.31
C LEU A 186 14.12 -7.37 -7.42
N VAL A 187 13.66 -6.41 -6.60
CA VAL A 187 14.51 -5.68 -5.64
C VAL A 187 15.16 -6.65 -4.65
N ALA A 188 14.40 -7.58 -4.07
CA ALA A 188 14.94 -8.53 -3.10
C ALA A 188 15.99 -9.48 -3.70
N ASN A 189 15.82 -9.86 -4.98
CA ASN A 189 16.73 -10.76 -5.70
C ASN A 189 17.91 -10.05 -6.38
N THR A 190 17.98 -8.72 -6.32
CA THR A 190 19.11 -7.97 -6.88
C THR A 190 20.27 -7.97 -5.90
N HIS A 191 21.37 -8.61 -6.27
CA HIS A 191 22.58 -8.66 -5.44
C HIS A 191 23.40 -7.38 -5.57
N ILE A 192 23.41 -6.57 -4.51
CA ILE A 192 24.28 -5.39 -4.35
C ILE A 192 25.04 -5.49 -3.03
N LYS A 193 26.13 -4.71 -2.91
CA LYS A 193 27.00 -4.76 -1.73
C LYS A 193 26.27 -4.46 -0.42
N ALA A 194 25.30 -3.54 -0.44
CA ALA A 194 24.56 -3.11 0.75
C ALA A 194 23.08 -3.51 0.63
N ILE A 195 22.69 -4.60 1.25
CA ILE A 195 21.29 -5.08 1.29
C ILE A 195 20.33 -4.04 1.89
N SER A 196 20.84 -3.10 2.69
CA SER A 196 20.07 -1.98 3.25
C SER A 196 19.36 -1.15 2.17
N VAL A 197 20.00 -0.96 1.00
CA VAL A 197 19.40 -0.21 -0.11
C VAL A 197 18.23 -0.99 -0.73
N ASN A 198 18.33 -2.33 -0.82
CA ASN A 198 17.22 -3.17 -1.25
C ASN A 198 16.04 -3.04 -0.29
N ILE A 199 16.30 -3.09 1.04
CA ILE A 199 15.26 -2.99 2.07
C ILE A 199 14.58 -1.62 2.02
N VAL A 200 15.33 -0.54 1.89
CA VAL A 200 14.79 0.82 1.76
C VAL A 200 13.97 0.97 0.47
N SER A 201 14.45 0.41 -0.64
CA SER A 201 13.73 0.41 -1.92
C SER A 201 12.41 -0.39 -1.83
N ALA A 202 12.45 -1.56 -1.20
CA ALA A 202 11.26 -2.38 -0.95
C ALA A 202 10.26 -1.63 -0.03
N SER A 203 10.75 -0.93 0.99
CA SER A 203 9.93 -0.12 1.88
C SER A 203 9.20 1.01 1.14
N PHE A 204 9.90 1.70 0.21
CA PHE A 204 9.29 2.68 -0.67
C PHE A 204 8.17 2.06 -1.50
N LEU A 205 8.43 0.94 -2.16
CA LEU A 205 7.46 0.26 -3.02
C LEU A 205 6.24 -0.22 -2.22
N LEU A 206 6.44 -0.78 -1.03
CA LEU A 206 5.35 -1.19 -0.14
C LEU A 206 4.47 -0.01 0.28
N GLY A 207 5.06 1.15 0.57
CA GLY A 207 4.33 2.36 0.91
C GLY A 207 3.56 2.93 -0.27
N PHE A 208 4.17 2.98 -1.45
CA PHE A 208 3.56 3.49 -2.68
C PHE A 208 2.48 2.55 -3.24
N GLY A 209 2.72 1.25 -3.24
CA GLY A 209 1.78 0.22 -3.71
C GLY A 209 1.79 -0.07 -5.21
N GLY A 210 2.39 0.80 -6.03
CA GLY A 210 2.43 0.64 -7.50
C GLY A 210 1.17 1.10 -8.22
N ILE A 211 1.30 1.31 -9.54
CA ILE A 211 0.20 1.74 -10.43
C ILE A 211 -0.90 0.68 -10.47
N SER A 212 -0.55 -0.61 -10.42
CA SER A 212 -1.52 -1.71 -10.41
C SER A 212 -2.50 -1.59 -9.25
N VAL A 213 -2.01 -1.31 -8.03
CA VAL A 213 -2.86 -1.10 -6.85
C VAL A 213 -3.65 0.20 -6.94
N LEU A 214 -3.06 1.28 -7.48
CA LEU A 214 -3.78 2.53 -7.71
C LEU A 214 -4.99 2.31 -8.62
N LEU A 215 -4.84 1.59 -9.71
CA LEU A 215 -5.93 1.29 -10.65
C LEU A 215 -6.93 0.29 -10.07
N GLN A 216 -6.48 -0.68 -9.29
CA GLN A 216 -7.35 -1.58 -8.55
C GLN A 216 -8.27 -0.81 -7.59
N VAL A 217 -7.70 0.12 -6.82
CA VAL A 217 -8.47 0.98 -5.90
C VAL A 217 -9.41 1.88 -6.69
N PHE A 218 -8.95 2.48 -7.79
CA PHE A 218 -9.78 3.32 -8.65
C PHE A 218 -11.00 2.58 -9.19
N SER A 219 -10.86 1.29 -9.56
CA SER A 219 -11.99 0.48 -10.01
C SER A 219 -13.10 0.30 -8.96
N ILE A 220 -12.74 0.40 -7.68
CA ILE A 220 -13.68 0.31 -6.56
C ILE A 220 -14.31 1.68 -6.28
N ILE A 221 -13.47 2.69 -6.07
CA ILE A 221 -13.91 4.00 -5.58
C ILE A 221 -14.63 4.83 -6.65
N SER A 222 -14.38 4.57 -7.92
CA SER A 222 -15.06 5.27 -9.03
C SER A 222 -16.57 5.08 -8.99
N LYS A 223 -17.04 3.92 -8.52
CA LYS A 223 -18.47 3.63 -8.35
C LYS A 223 -19.12 4.49 -7.27
N ALA A 224 -18.36 4.84 -6.23
CA ALA A 224 -18.79 5.74 -5.16
C ALA A 224 -18.55 7.23 -5.50
N GLY A 225 -18.07 7.55 -6.69
CA GLY A 225 -17.81 8.94 -7.12
C GLY A 225 -16.63 9.62 -6.40
N LEU A 226 -15.71 8.84 -5.81
CA LEU A 226 -14.51 9.35 -5.14
C LEU A 226 -13.37 9.60 -6.14
N SER A 227 -12.55 10.62 -5.84
CA SER A 227 -11.36 10.96 -6.63
C SER A 227 -10.16 10.12 -6.21
N ILE A 228 -9.37 9.67 -7.18
CA ILE A 228 -8.11 8.94 -6.95
C ILE A 228 -6.95 9.88 -6.53
N LYS A 229 -7.08 11.20 -6.75
CA LYS A 229 -5.96 12.16 -6.62
C LYS A 229 -5.36 12.17 -5.21
N THR A 230 -6.20 12.38 -4.19
CA THR A 230 -5.76 12.41 -2.79
C THR A 230 -5.12 11.09 -2.38
N TYR A 231 -5.67 9.97 -2.86
CA TYR A 231 -5.10 8.64 -2.62
C TYR A 231 -3.71 8.49 -3.24
N ALA A 232 -3.55 8.85 -4.51
CA ALA A 232 -2.26 8.75 -5.21
C ALA A 232 -1.17 9.60 -4.55
N ILE A 233 -1.49 10.84 -4.16
CA ILE A 233 -0.59 11.73 -3.42
C ILE A 233 -0.24 11.10 -2.05
N GLY A 234 -1.24 10.63 -1.32
CA GLY A 234 -1.03 9.97 -0.03
C GLY A 234 -0.13 8.75 -0.12
N LYS A 235 -0.28 7.93 -1.17
CA LYS A 235 0.57 6.75 -1.40
C LYS A 235 2.01 7.12 -1.77
N LEU A 236 2.20 8.16 -2.58
CA LEU A 236 3.54 8.65 -2.87
C LEU A 236 4.24 9.15 -1.59
N LEU A 237 3.56 9.95 -0.79
CA LEU A 237 4.08 10.41 0.50
C LEU A 237 4.36 9.24 1.44
N GLN A 238 3.47 8.25 1.50
CA GLN A 238 3.67 7.05 2.33
C GLN A 238 4.91 6.26 1.90
N GLY A 239 5.14 6.11 0.61
CA GLY A 239 6.36 5.48 0.08
C GLY A 239 7.62 6.22 0.53
N ILE A 240 7.63 7.55 0.40
CA ILE A 240 8.76 8.40 0.81
C ILE A 240 9.00 8.29 2.33
N PHE A 241 7.97 8.46 3.15
CA PHE A 241 8.12 8.36 4.61
C PHE A 241 8.54 6.95 5.05
N SER A 242 7.99 5.91 4.43
CA SER A 242 8.37 4.52 4.73
C SER A 242 9.85 4.27 4.44
N ALA A 243 10.35 4.74 3.30
CA ALA A 243 11.77 4.66 2.95
C ALA A 243 12.66 5.42 3.94
N ILE A 244 12.27 6.66 4.31
CA ILE A 244 13.00 7.48 5.29
C ILE A 244 13.05 6.77 6.65
N TYR A 245 11.91 6.30 7.16
CA TYR A 245 11.85 5.62 8.46
C TYR A 245 12.65 4.33 8.48
N THR A 246 12.61 3.56 7.38
CA THR A 246 13.41 2.34 7.23
C THR A 246 14.91 2.67 7.23
N TYR A 247 15.32 3.68 6.47
CA TYR A 247 16.71 4.12 6.45
C TYR A 247 17.18 4.58 7.83
N ILE A 248 16.42 5.43 8.51
CA ILE A 248 16.72 5.91 9.85
C ILE A 248 16.81 4.74 10.85
N ALA A 249 15.88 3.80 10.80
CA ALA A 249 15.88 2.63 11.67
C ALA A 249 17.13 1.76 11.47
N ILE A 250 17.54 1.52 10.23
CA ILE A 250 18.77 0.77 9.92
C ILE A 250 20.02 1.52 10.46
N CYS A 251 20.05 2.85 10.34
CA CYS A 251 21.19 3.64 10.81
C CYS A 251 21.30 3.72 12.34
N ILE A 252 20.17 3.78 13.06
CA ILE A 252 20.15 4.05 14.50
C ILE A 252 20.14 2.78 15.35
N VAL A 253 19.54 1.69 14.86
CA VAL A 253 19.36 0.45 15.64
C VAL A 253 20.55 -0.49 15.44
N PRO A 254 21.47 -0.63 16.41
CA PRO A 254 22.68 -1.47 16.25
C PRO A 254 22.37 -2.93 15.93
N PHE A 255 21.28 -3.48 16.52
CA PHE A 255 20.83 -4.84 16.24
C PHE A 255 20.53 -5.09 14.76
N LEU A 256 20.00 -4.09 14.04
CA LEU A 256 19.74 -4.19 12.61
C LEU A 256 21.04 -4.14 11.79
N GLN A 257 22.05 -3.39 12.24
CA GLN A 257 23.36 -3.31 11.58
C GLN A 257 24.11 -4.65 11.65
N PHE A 258 24.04 -5.37 12.79
CA PHE A 258 24.71 -6.65 12.97
C PHE A 258 24.05 -7.83 12.22
N ASN A 259 22.76 -7.74 11.94
CA ASN A 259 22.00 -8.80 11.28
C ASN A 259 21.71 -8.55 9.80
N LEU A 260 22.13 -7.39 9.29
CA LEU A 260 22.08 -7.08 7.87
C LEU A 260 23.51 -7.07 7.36
N PRO A 261 23.86 -7.89 6.37
CA PRO A 261 25.15 -7.75 5.69
C PRO A 261 25.18 -6.35 5.05
N ILE A 262 26.00 -5.49 5.64
CA ILE A 262 26.24 -4.13 5.16
C ILE A 262 27.21 -4.20 3.99
#